data_c47f9529fe5640f4c90a20b8d0eadf59
#
_entry.id   c47f9529fe5640f4c90a20b8d0eadf59
#
_cell.length_a   1.000
_cell.length_b   1.000
_cell.length_c   1.000
_cell.angle_alpha   90.00
_cell.angle_beta   90.00
_cell.angle_gamma   90.00
#
_symmetry.space_group_name_H-M   'P 1'
#
loop_
_entity.id
_entity.type
_entity.pdbx_description
1 polymer ?
#
loop_
_entity_poly.entity_id
_entity_poly.type
_entity_poly.pdbx_seq_one_letter_code
_entity_poly.pdbx_strand_id
1 'polypeptide(L)'
;LAVLAEEPKTVVQLLPANRDQAVCLANEVRAKGYSRADINMGCPFPKIVHAGAGAGLLENPQRVKEVLSVANEFPDIKFSLKLRCGLKCSDELWQLTDIINGVCLHHVTLHPRTAGEGYEGNPDLEVFGRFVRQCCHKVVYNGNITSLNDIIRIEKEFPGVGAVMVGRGLAGRPDMLAALDHDSDKRRALCSSFYNRIYEAYARLLCGETQLLMKMQSFWQFFLPDADRKLKKKIQKTNSLAMLEECARRIIAGYPFA
;
A
#
# COMPACT_ATOMS: atom_id res chain seq x y z
N LEU A 1 14.61 -5.56 -6.03
CA LEU A 1 14.37 -6.80 -5.26
C LEU A 1 15.57 -7.19 -4.37
N ALA A 2 16.83 -6.91 -4.79
CA ALA A 2 18.02 -7.22 -3.99
C ALA A 2 18.08 -6.47 -2.64
N VAL A 3 17.50 -5.28 -2.55
CA VAL A 3 17.50 -4.45 -1.33
C VAL A 3 16.51 -4.99 -0.28
N LEU A 4 15.53 -5.79 -0.67
CA LEU A 4 14.49 -6.31 0.21
C LEU A 4 14.82 -7.70 0.79
N ALA A 5 15.88 -8.36 0.30
CA ALA A 5 16.21 -9.73 0.68
C ALA A 5 16.65 -9.90 2.15
N GLU A 6 17.05 -8.82 2.81
CA GLU A 6 17.54 -8.87 4.20
C GLU A 6 16.45 -8.65 5.27
N GLU A 7 15.20 -8.34 4.85
CA GLU A 7 14.11 -8.07 5.80
C GLU A 7 13.23 -9.32 5.98
N PRO A 8 13.32 -10.04 7.12
CA PRO A 8 12.57 -11.29 7.35
C PRO A 8 11.05 -11.11 7.39
N LYS A 9 10.56 -9.87 7.45
CA LYS A 9 9.13 -9.52 7.46
C LYS A 9 8.61 -9.05 6.10
N THR A 10 9.47 -9.02 5.08
CA THR A 10 9.08 -8.58 3.74
C THR A 10 8.06 -9.55 3.13
N VAL A 11 6.99 -9.00 2.58
CA VAL A 11 5.99 -9.70 1.77
C VAL A 11 6.15 -9.25 0.33
N VAL A 12 6.42 -10.18 -0.59
CA VAL A 12 6.58 -9.87 -2.01
C VAL A 12 5.20 -9.75 -2.66
N GLN A 13 4.89 -8.59 -3.24
CA GLN A 13 3.62 -8.42 -3.94
C GLN A 13 3.74 -8.87 -5.39
N LEU A 14 2.82 -9.76 -5.80
CA LEU A 14 2.72 -10.34 -7.13
C LEU A 14 1.56 -9.69 -7.90
N LEU A 15 1.75 -9.49 -9.19
CA LEU A 15 0.76 -8.86 -10.07
C LEU A 15 0.50 -9.73 -11.32
N PRO A 16 0.01 -10.97 -11.16
CA PRO A 16 -0.29 -11.86 -12.27
C PRO A 16 -1.56 -11.43 -13.00
N ALA A 17 -1.62 -11.70 -14.32
CA ALA A 17 -2.82 -11.57 -15.13
C ALA A 17 -3.53 -12.91 -15.37
N ASN A 18 -2.84 -14.04 -15.13
CA ASN A 18 -3.35 -15.39 -15.34
C ASN A 18 -2.60 -16.41 -14.45
N ARG A 19 -3.05 -17.68 -14.48
CA ARG A 19 -2.46 -18.76 -13.68
C ARG A 19 -0.98 -18.99 -13.97
N ASP A 20 -0.58 -19.02 -15.23
CA ASP A 20 0.81 -19.34 -15.61
C ASP A 20 1.78 -18.29 -15.08
N GLN A 21 1.40 -17.01 -15.16
CA GLN A 21 2.17 -15.94 -14.54
C GLN A 21 2.20 -16.06 -13.01
N ALA A 22 1.08 -16.44 -12.39
CA ALA A 22 1.02 -16.62 -10.94
C ALA A 22 1.97 -17.75 -10.47
N VAL A 23 1.99 -18.88 -11.18
CA VAL A 23 2.90 -20.01 -10.94
C VAL A 23 4.37 -19.58 -11.16
N CYS A 24 4.67 -18.89 -12.25
CA CYS A 24 6.02 -18.39 -12.52
C CYS A 24 6.51 -17.47 -11.39
N LEU A 25 5.68 -16.50 -10.97
CA LEU A 25 6.01 -15.59 -9.89
C LEU A 25 6.15 -16.28 -8.52
N ALA A 26 5.32 -17.30 -8.24
CA ALA A 26 5.45 -18.10 -7.03
C ALA A 26 6.77 -18.89 -6.98
N ASN A 27 7.20 -19.45 -8.11
CA ASN A 27 8.52 -20.10 -8.22
C ASN A 27 9.67 -19.11 -7.99
N GLU A 28 9.58 -17.87 -8.51
CA GLU A 28 10.56 -16.81 -8.25
C GLU A 28 10.62 -16.42 -6.77
N VAL A 29 9.46 -16.33 -6.09
CA VAL A 29 9.38 -16.06 -4.65
C VAL A 29 10.13 -17.14 -3.88
N ARG A 30 9.85 -18.43 -4.19
CA ARG A 30 10.50 -19.60 -3.59
C ARG A 30 12.00 -19.61 -3.85
N ALA A 31 12.42 -19.43 -5.11
CA ALA A 31 13.83 -19.45 -5.52
C ALA A 31 14.66 -18.35 -4.83
N LYS A 32 14.03 -17.23 -4.46
CA LYS A 32 14.67 -16.13 -3.72
C LYS A 32 14.57 -16.28 -2.19
N GLY A 33 14.06 -17.40 -1.69
CA GLY A 33 13.96 -17.69 -0.26
C GLY A 33 12.87 -16.93 0.49
N TYR A 34 11.93 -16.29 -0.19
CA TYR A 34 10.78 -15.67 0.46
C TYR A 34 9.71 -16.72 0.79
N SER A 35 9.13 -16.59 1.97
CA SER A 35 8.04 -17.45 2.47
C SER A 35 6.68 -16.75 2.53
N ARG A 36 6.58 -15.51 2.03
CA ARG A 36 5.34 -14.72 2.04
C ARG A 36 5.16 -13.98 0.73
N ALA A 37 3.96 -14.07 0.17
CA ALA A 37 3.59 -13.35 -1.04
C ALA A 37 2.18 -12.75 -0.91
N ASP A 38 1.95 -11.63 -1.58
CA ASP A 38 0.65 -10.97 -1.66
C ASP A 38 0.20 -10.87 -3.11
N ILE A 39 -0.97 -11.39 -3.44
CA ILE A 39 -1.54 -11.31 -4.79
C ILE A 39 -2.32 -10.01 -4.90
N ASN A 40 -1.93 -9.16 -5.85
CA ASN A 40 -2.58 -7.87 -6.09
C ASN A 40 -3.73 -8.01 -7.09
N MET A 41 -4.95 -7.79 -6.62
CA MET A 41 -6.17 -7.65 -7.42
C MET A 41 -6.85 -6.30 -7.18
N GLY A 42 -6.06 -5.24 -6.92
CA GLY A 42 -6.59 -3.92 -6.59
C GLY A 42 -5.91 -2.76 -7.30
N CYS A 43 -4.83 -2.98 -8.07
CA CYS A 43 -4.15 -1.93 -8.80
C CYS A 43 -5.07 -1.37 -9.92
N PRO A 44 -5.49 -0.09 -9.85
CA PRO A 44 -6.42 0.49 -10.82
C PRO A 44 -5.70 1.12 -12.03
N PHE A 45 -4.39 0.96 -12.14
CA PHE A 45 -3.61 1.63 -13.17
C PHE A 45 -4.02 1.13 -14.57
N PRO A 46 -4.40 2.03 -15.53
CA PRO A 46 -5.00 1.61 -16.79
C PRO A 46 -4.23 0.55 -17.57
N LYS A 47 -2.89 0.64 -17.64
CA LYS A 47 -2.06 -0.37 -18.32
C LYS A 47 -2.14 -1.75 -17.64
N ILE A 48 -2.26 -1.78 -16.32
CA ILE A 48 -2.36 -3.03 -15.55
C ILE A 48 -3.74 -3.65 -15.75
N VAL A 49 -4.79 -2.83 -15.63
CA VAL A 49 -6.18 -3.26 -15.84
C VAL A 49 -6.37 -3.79 -17.26
N HIS A 50 -5.85 -3.07 -18.26
CA HIS A 50 -5.93 -3.48 -19.67
C HIS A 50 -5.18 -4.79 -19.96
N ALA A 51 -4.09 -5.06 -19.24
CA ALA A 51 -3.38 -6.34 -19.29
C ALA A 51 -4.11 -7.49 -18.56
N GLY A 52 -5.28 -7.24 -17.97
CA GLY A 52 -6.07 -8.20 -17.21
C GLY A 52 -5.47 -8.56 -15.85
N ALA A 53 -4.57 -7.71 -15.31
CA ALA A 53 -3.95 -7.87 -14.00
C ALA A 53 -4.49 -6.83 -12.99
N GLY A 54 -4.11 -6.97 -11.73
CA GLY A 54 -4.59 -6.06 -10.68
C GLY A 54 -6.11 -6.05 -10.61
N ALA A 55 -6.72 -4.86 -10.59
CA ALA A 55 -8.18 -4.75 -10.56
C ALA A 55 -8.87 -5.29 -11.84
N GLY A 56 -8.13 -5.45 -12.96
CA GLY A 56 -8.66 -6.05 -14.18
C GLY A 56 -9.04 -7.52 -14.06
N LEU A 57 -8.57 -8.22 -13.00
CA LEU A 57 -9.01 -9.59 -12.71
C LEU A 57 -10.44 -9.64 -12.18
N LEU A 58 -10.92 -8.59 -11.50
CA LEU A 58 -12.17 -8.61 -10.74
C LEU A 58 -13.43 -8.83 -11.61
N GLU A 59 -13.37 -8.50 -12.89
CA GLU A 59 -14.46 -8.76 -13.84
C GLU A 59 -14.56 -10.23 -14.32
N ASN A 60 -13.58 -11.07 -13.97
CA ASN A 60 -13.54 -12.46 -14.46
C ASN A 60 -13.33 -13.45 -13.31
N PRO A 61 -14.42 -13.94 -12.68
CA PRO A 61 -14.36 -14.87 -11.56
C PRO A 61 -13.58 -16.16 -11.88
N GLN A 62 -13.69 -16.68 -13.11
CA GLN A 62 -12.96 -17.89 -13.51
C GLN A 62 -11.43 -17.64 -13.48
N ARG A 63 -10.99 -16.50 -13.99
CA ARG A 63 -9.55 -16.13 -13.96
C ARG A 63 -9.06 -15.87 -12.54
N VAL A 64 -9.88 -15.26 -11.69
CA VAL A 64 -9.59 -15.10 -10.26
C VAL A 64 -9.37 -16.46 -9.60
N LYS A 65 -10.26 -17.44 -9.84
CA LYS A 65 -10.14 -18.82 -9.34
C LYS A 65 -8.81 -19.46 -9.78
N GLU A 66 -8.47 -19.34 -11.05
CA GLU A 66 -7.22 -19.87 -11.62
C GLU A 66 -5.98 -19.23 -11.03
N VAL A 67 -5.96 -17.90 -10.84
CA VAL A 67 -4.84 -17.20 -10.22
C VAL A 67 -4.71 -17.57 -8.74
N LEU A 68 -5.80 -17.67 -8.01
CA LEU A 68 -5.78 -17.97 -6.58
C LEU A 68 -5.44 -19.44 -6.29
N SER A 69 -5.58 -20.35 -7.27
CA SER A 69 -5.23 -21.79 -7.08
C SER A 69 -3.79 -21.99 -6.62
N VAL A 70 -2.87 -21.07 -6.97
CA VAL A 70 -1.46 -21.13 -6.55
C VAL A 70 -1.28 -21.15 -5.03
N ALA A 71 -2.23 -20.58 -4.27
CA ALA A 71 -2.15 -20.60 -2.82
C ALA A 71 -2.24 -22.02 -2.22
N ASN A 72 -2.91 -22.94 -2.93
CA ASN A 72 -3.00 -24.33 -2.55
C ASN A 72 -1.85 -25.16 -3.13
N GLU A 73 -1.26 -24.72 -4.26
CA GLU A 73 -0.19 -25.43 -4.96
C GLU A 73 1.20 -25.20 -4.34
N PHE A 74 1.37 -24.11 -3.60
CA PHE A 74 2.64 -23.71 -2.96
C PHE A 74 2.48 -23.59 -1.44
N PRO A 75 2.35 -24.68 -0.70
CA PRO A 75 2.07 -24.67 0.74
C PRO A 75 3.22 -24.10 1.60
N ASP A 76 4.42 -24.00 1.05
CA ASP A 76 5.60 -23.39 1.64
C ASP A 76 5.59 -21.86 1.58
N ILE A 77 4.67 -21.25 0.81
CA ILE A 77 4.47 -19.80 0.72
C ILE A 77 3.15 -19.43 1.37
N LYS A 78 3.18 -18.50 2.34
CA LYS A 78 1.99 -17.92 2.94
C LYS A 78 1.45 -16.81 2.03
N PHE A 79 0.43 -17.13 1.25
CA PHE A 79 -0.21 -16.15 0.38
C PHE A 79 -1.21 -15.28 1.14
N SER A 80 -1.27 -14.00 0.79
CA SER A 80 -2.35 -13.07 1.08
C SER A 80 -2.91 -12.49 -0.22
N LEU A 81 -4.09 -11.90 -0.13
CA LEU A 81 -4.75 -11.26 -1.25
C LEU A 81 -5.01 -9.80 -0.91
N LYS A 82 -4.66 -8.88 -1.82
CA LYS A 82 -5.07 -7.47 -1.73
C LYS A 82 -5.95 -7.12 -2.91
N LEU A 83 -7.21 -6.71 -2.62
CA LEU A 83 -8.19 -6.38 -3.65
C LEU A 83 -8.95 -5.08 -3.38
N ARG A 84 -9.66 -4.63 -4.40
CA ARG A 84 -10.74 -3.63 -4.32
C ARG A 84 -12.10 -4.33 -4.32
N CYS A 85 -13.18 -3.59 -4.03
CA CYS A 85 -14.52 -4.17 -4.02
C CYS A 85 -15.08 -4.45 -5.44
N GLY A 86 -14.36 -4.02 -6.48
CA GLY A 86 -14.71 -4.28 -7.88
C GLY A 86 -13.90 -3.42 -8.83
N LEU A 87 -14.03 -3.68 -10.12
CA LEU A 87 -13.50 -2.83 -11.18
C LEU A 87 -14.45 -1.65 -11.43
N LYS A 88 -15.74 -1.93 -11.64
CA LYS A 88 -16.79 -0.95 -11.97
C LYS A 88 -17.81 -0.78 -10.85
N CYS A 89 -18.21 -1.87 -10.19
CA CYS A 89 -19.19 -1.85 -9.11
C CYS A 89 -18.83 -2.84 -8.01
N SER A 90 -19.33 -2.60 -6.81
CA SER A 90 -19.07 -3.46 -5.63
C SER A 90 -19.75 -4.83 -5.69
N ASP A 91 -20.73 -5.03 -6.58
CA ASP A 91 -21.39 -6.32 -6.74
C ASP A 91 -20.46 -7.41 -7.28
N GLU A 92 -19.39 -6.99 -7.99
CA GLU A 92 -18.33 -7.90 -8.46
C GLU A 92 -17.66 -8.64 -7.30
N LEU A 93 -17.50 -8.00 -6.14
CA LEU A 93 -16.91 -8.61 -4.95
C LEU A 93 -17.68 -9.83 -4.46
N TRP A 94 -19.02 -9.78 -4.53
CA TRP A 94 -19.86 -10.86 -4.03
C TRP A 94 -19.76 -12.13 -4.86
N GLN A 95 -19.49 -12.00 -6.16
CA GLN A 95 -19.22 -13.13 -7.05
C GLN A 95 -17.88 -13.81 -6.77
N LEU A 96 -16.95 -13.08 -6.14
CA LEU A 96 -15.61 -13.57 -5.81
C LEU A 96 -15.49 -14.15 -4.41
N THR A 97 -16.45 -13.85 -3.51
CA THR A 97 -16.32 -14.19 -2.09
C THR A 97 -16.18 -15.69 -1.86
N ASP A 98 -16.99 -16.54 -2.53
CA ASP A 98 -16.89 -17.99 -2.42
C ASP A 98 -15.59 -18.55 -2.98
N ILE A 99 -15.07 -17.94 -4.07
CA ILE A 99 -13.78 -18.31 -4.66
C ILE A 99 -12.65 -18.00 -3.68
N ILE A 100 -12.68 -16.81 -3.06
CA ILE A 100 -11.70 -16.38 -2.06
C ILE A 100 -11.75 -17.31 -0.85
N ASN A 101 -12.94 -17.66 -0.36
CA ASN A 101 -13.11 -18.56 0.77
C ASN A 101 -12.68 -20.01 0.48
N GLY A 102 -12.64 -20.40 -0.80
CA GLY A 102 -12.26 -21.75 -1.24
C GLY A 102 -10.74 -21.99 -1.34
N VAL A 103 -9.88 -21.01 -1.06
CA VAL A 103 -8.41 -21.13 -1.13
C VAL A 103 -7.77 -20.83 0.21
N CYS A 104 -6.55 -21.35 0.42
CA CYS A 104 -5.81 -21.15 1.67
C CYS A 104 -5.07 -19.81 1.66
N LEU A 105 -5.62 -18.76 2.29
CA LEU A 105 -4.99 -17.45 2.41
C LEU A 105 -4.67 -17.10 3.86
N HIS A 106 -3.53 -16.48 4.08
CA HIS A 106 -3.13 -15.98 5.38
C HIS A 106 -4.02 -14.81 5.87
N HIS A 107 -4.39 -13.91 4.96
CA HIS A 107 -5.35 -12.83 5.17
C HIS A 107 -5.80 -12.24 3.84
N VAL A 108 -6.88 -11.47 3.88
CA VAL A 108 -7.40 -10.71 2.73
C VAL A 108 -7.44 -9.22 3.09
N THR A 109 -6.76 -8.39 2.32
CA THR A 109 -6.79 -6.94 2.47
C THR A 109 -7.80 -6.36 1.49
N LEU A 110 -8.90 -5.79 2.01
CA LEU A 110 -9.90 -5.11 1.19
C LEU A 110 -9.73 -3.60 1.25
N HIS A 111 -9.62 -2.98 0.06
CA HIS A 111 -9.83 -1.56 -0.13
C HIS A 111 -11.26 -1.34 -0.66
N PRO A 112 -12.21 -0.91 0.19
CA PRO A 112 -13.62 -0.88 -0.18
C PRO A 112 -13.94 0.37 -1.03
N ARG A 113 -13.35 0.40 -2.20
CA ARG A 113 -13.60 1.25 -3.35
C ARG A 113 -13.48 0.42 -4.61
N THR A 114 -14.21 0.76 -5.65
CA THR A 114 -13.97 0.21 -6.99
C THR A 114 -12.68 0.77 -7.59
N ALA A 115 -12.17 0.14 -8.63
CA ALA A 115 -11.03 0.67 -9.36
C ALA A 115 -11.36 2.00 -10.07
N GLY A 116 -12.61 2.12 -10.55
CA GLY A 116 -13.10 3.34 -11.21
C GLY A 116 -13.11 4.57 -10.30
N GLU A 117 -13.38 4.40 -9.01
CA GLU A 117 -13.33 5.50 -8.02
C GLU A 117 -11.89 5.95 -7.71
N GLY A 118 -10.90 5.14 -8.05
CA GLY A 118 -9.51 5.48 -7.79
C GLY A 118 -9.22 5.73 -6.32
N TYR A 119 -9.03 6.99 -5.96
CA TYR A 119 -8.82 7.45 -4.58
C TYR A 119 -9.79 8.58 -4.19
N GLU A 120 -10.80 8.82 -5.00
CA GLU A 120 -11.81 9.84 -4.76
C GLU A 120 -12.90 9.33 -3.80
N GLY A 121 -13.62 10.25 -3.18
CA GLY A 121 -14.67 9.91 -2.23
C GLY A 121 -14.16 9.22 -0.96
N ASN A 122 -15.08 8.59 -0.25
CA ASN A 122 -14.79 7.80 0.95
C ASN A 122 -14.86 6.29 0.67
N PRO A 123 -14.07 5.46 1.36
CA PRO A 123 -14.23 4.01 1.32
C PRO A 123 -15.64 3.62 1.79
N ASP A 124 -16.25 2.65 1.12
CA ASP A 124 -17.56 2.12 1.47
C ASP A 124 -17.47 1.16 2.67
N LEU A 125 -17.82 1.68 3.84
CA LEU A 125 -17.75 0.91 5.09
C LEU A 125 -18.86 -0.13 5.21
N GLU A 126 -20.01 0.01 4.51
CA GLU A 126 -21.08 -0.99 4.48
C GLU A 126 -20.63 -2.22 3.71
N VAL A 127 -20.05 -2.01 2.52
CA VAL A 127 -19.42 -3.09 1.72
C VAL A 127 -18.32 -3.78 2.53
N PHE A 128 -17.49 -3.01 3.22
CA PHE A 128 -16.43 -3.56 4.07
C PHE A 128 -17.01 -4.44 5.19
N GLY A 129 -17.95 -3.93 5.96
CA GLY A 129 -18.58 -4.66 7.07
C GLY A 129 -19.32 -5.92 6.61
N ARG A 130 -19.99 -5.88 5.45
CA ARG A 130 -20.60 -7.06 4.83
C ARG A 130 -19.53 -8.10 4.46
N PHE A 131 -18.43 -7.69 3.85
CA PHE A 131 -17.34 -8.60 3.47
C PHE A 131 -16.69 -9.26 4.69
N VAL A 132 -16.44 -8.51 5.76
CA VAL A 132 -15.90 -9.06 7.03
C VAL A 132 -16.78 -10.20 7.59
N ARG A 133 -18.10 -10.09 7.45
CA ARG A 133 -19.03 -11.14 7.92
C ARG A 133 -19.08 -12.39 7.03
N GLN A 134 -18.72 -12.26 5.74
CA GLN A 134 -18.83 -13.35 4.76
C GLN A 134 -17.48 -14.03 4.48
N CYS A 135 -16.38 -13.34 4.70
CA CYS A 135 -15.04 -13.86 4.45
C CYS A 135 -14.60 -14.76 5.62
N CYS A 136 -14.14 -15.99 5.31
CA CYS A 136 -13.66 -16.92 6.33
C CYS A 136 -12.21 -16.64 6.77
N HIS A 137 -11.48 -15.75 6.06
CA HIS A 137 -10.11 -15.37 6.39
C HIS A 137 -10.06 -14.16 7.32
N LYS A 138 -8.89 -13.91 7.92
CA LYS A 138 -8.61 -12.62 8.54
C LYS A 138 -8.74 -11.51 7.51
N VAL A 139 -9.60 -10.54 7.76
CA VAL A 139 -9.75 -9.37 6.89
C VAL A 139 -8.92 -8.21 7.43
N VAL A 140 -8.20 -7.54 6.54
CA VAL A 140 -7.41 -6.34 6.80
C VAL A 140 -8.09 -5.16 6.11
N TYR A 141 -8.36 -4.09 6.84
CA TYR A 141 -8.89 -2.86 6.27
C TYR A 141 -7.80 -2.04 5.58
N ASN A 142 -8.08 -1.50 4.40
CA ASN A 142 -7.23 -0.53 3.72
C ASN A 142 -8.08 0.59 3.10
N GLY A 143 -7.84 1.83 3.48
CA GLY A 143 -8.51 3.00 2.89
C GLY A 143 -8.48 4.21 3.80
N ASN A 144 -8.00 5.36 3.30
CA ASN A 144 -8.01 6.67 3.96
C ASN A 144 -7.55 6.68 5.43
N ILE A 145 -6.58 5.85 5.78
CA ILE A 145 -5.94 5.90 7.10
C ILE A 145 -4.82 6.95 7.04
N THR A 146 -5.01 8.05 7.74
CA THR A 146 -4.09 9.20 7.77
C THR A 146 -3.67 9.60 9.18
N SER A 147 -4.34 9.05 10.19
CA SER A 147 -4.09 9.31 11.61
C SER A 147 -4.27 8.06 12.45
N LEU A 148 -3.77 8.09 13.69
CA LEU A 148 -4.02 7.06 14.68
C LEU A 148 -5.51 6.94 15.02
N ASN A 149 -6.23 8.07 15.05
CA ASN A 149 -7.68 8.10 15.30
C ASN A 149 -8.46 7.34 14.21
N ASP A 150 -8.00 7.35 12.96
CA ASP A 150 -8.62 6.55 11.90
C ASP A 150 -8.47 5.04 12.19
N ILE A 151 -7.32 4.62 12.69
CA ILE A 151 -7.07 3.23 13.08
C ILE A 151 -8.04 2.84 14.21
N ILE A 152 -8.05 3.61 15.29
CA ILE A 152 -8.93 3.38 16.46
C ILE A 152 -10.40 3.34 16.05
N ARG A 153 -10.83 4.24 15.15
CA ARG A 153 -12.19 4.26 14.62
C ARG A 153 -12.55 2.96 13.90
N ILE A 154 -11.69 2.50 12.99
CA ILE A 154 -11.93 1.26 12.24
C ILE A 154 -11.96 0.03 13.15
N GLU A 155 -11.04 -0.08 14.12
CA GLU A 155 -11.02 -1.18 15.08
C GLU A 155 -12.28 -1.19 15.98
N LYS A 156 -12.76 -0.02 16.37
CA LYS A 156 -13.99 0.12 17.17
C LYS A 156 -15.23 -0.22 16.36
N GLU A 157 -15.31 0.22 15.09
CA GLU A 157 -16.46 0.01 14.22
C GLU A 157 -16.55 -1.45 13.72
N PHE A 158 -15.38 -2.10 13.54
CA PHE A 158 -15.29 -3.49 13.06
C PHE A 158 -14.43 -4.36 13.99
N PRO A 159 -14.94 -4.81 15.13
CA PRO A 159 -14.16 -5.60 16.11
C PRO A 159 -13.58 -6.92 15.56
N GLY A 160 -14.13 -7.42 14.43
CA GLY A 160 -13.65 -8.64 13.75
C GLY A 160 -12.50 -8.41 12.77
N VAL A 161 -12.03 -7.16 12.61
CA VAL A 161 -10.92 -6.83 11.70
C VAL A 161 -9.58 -7.32 12.26
N GLY A 162 -8.83 -8.07 11.44
CA GLY A 162 -7.55 -8.64 11.86
C GLY A 162 -6.41 -7.63 11.95
N ALA A 163 -6.46 -6.55 11.17
CA ALA A 163 -5.47 -5.47 11.12
C ALA A 163 -5.93 -4.33 10.20
N VAL A 164 -5.13 -3.25 10.21
CA VAL A 164 -5.31 -2.09 9.31
C VAL A 164 -4.04 -1.92 8.47
N MET A 165 -4.19 -1.83 7.14
CA MET A 165 -3.09 -1.52 6.22
C MET A 165 -3.04 -0.01 5.96
N VAL A 166 -1.93 0.60 6.33
CA VAL A 166 -1.69 2.03 6.09
C VAL A 166 -0.72 2.19 4.92
N GLY A 167 -1.14 2.93 3.90
CA GLY A 167 -0.30 3.24 2.73
C GLY A 167 0.24 4.66 2.78
N ARG A 168 -0.35 5.54 1.98
CA ARG A 168 0.06 6.95 1.82
C ARG A 168 0.11 7.72 3.14
N GLY A 169 -0.79 7.40 4.09
CA GLY A 169 -0.81 8.05 5.40
C GLY A 169 0.51 7.87 6.15
N LEU A 170 1.07 6.65 6.20
CA LEU A 170 2.34 6.39 6.87
C LEU A 170 3.55 6.96 6.09
N ALA A 171 3.51 6.93 4.76
CA ALA A 171 4.54 7.59 3.95
C ALA A 171 4.53 9.13 4.13
N GLY A 172 3.34 9.70 4.36
CA GLY A 172 3.17 11.12 4.64
C GLY A 172 3.53 11.51 6.07
N ARG A 173 3.19 10.66 7.02
CA ARG A 173 3.35 10.87 8.46
C ARG A 173 3.99 9.65 9.11
N PRO A 174 5.31 9.45 8.93
CA PRO A 174 6.02 8.31 9.54
C PRO A 174 6.00 8.34 11.08
N ASP A 175 5.71 9.50 11.66
CA ASP A 175 5.50 9.72 13.08
C ASP A 175 4.10 9.34 13.60
N MET A 176 3.20 8.90 12.71
CA MET A 176 1.77 8.67 13.03
C MET A 176 1.57 7.80 14.28
N LEU A 177 2.34 6.71 14.40
CA LEU A 177 2.22 5.80 15.54
C LEU A 177 2.89 6.33 16.82
N ALA A 178 3.83 7.28 16.68
CA ALA A 178 4.44 7.98 17.80
C ALA A 178 3.59 9.14 18.34
N ALA A 179 2.45 9.42 17.72
CA ALA A 179 1.51 10.47 18.16
C ALA A 179 0.95 10.21 19.58
N LEU A 180 0.99 8.96 20.06
CA LEU A 180 0.63 8.62 21.44
C LEU A 180 1.54 9.27 22.51
N ASP A 181 2.79 9.56 22.16
CA ASP A 181 3.77 10.09 23.11
C ASP A 181 3.61 11.61 23.36
N HIS A 182 2.77 12.31 22.59
CA HIS A 182 2.58 13.77 22.62
C HIS A 182 3.87 14.60 22.59
N ASP A 183 5.00 14.00 22.24
CA ASP A 183 6.32 14.63 22.18
C ASP A 183 6.59 15.12 20.74
N SER A 184 6.39 16.40 20.52
CA SER A 184 6.57 17.03 19.20
C SER A 184 8.04 16.99 18.73
N ASP A 185 9.01 17.05 19.63
CA ASP A 185 10.42 17.02 19.25
C ASP A 185 10.85 15.60 18.83
N LYS A 186 10.37 14.58 19.54
CA LYS A 186 10.58 13.18 19.15
C LYS A 186 9.95 12.88 17.79
N ARG A 187 8.73 13.35 17.54
CA ARG A 187 8.03 13.19 16.26
C ARG A 187 8.77 13.91 15.13
N ARG A 188 9.27 15.12 15.38
CA ARG A 188 10.12 15.87 14.45
C ARG A 188 11.40 15.12 14.12
N ALA A 189 12.07 14.58 15.14
CA ALA A 189 13.29 13.78 14.96
C ALA A 189 13.05 12.52 14.11
N LEU A 190 11.93 11.82 14.32
CA LEU A 190 11.52 10.67 13.51
C LEU A 190 11.31 11.06 12.04
N CYS A 191 10.57 12.13 11.76
CA CYS A 191 10.34 12.60 10.40
C CYS A 191 11.63 13.06 9.71
N SER A 192 12.51 13.76 10.44
CA SER A 192 13.82 14.16 9.94
C SER A 192 14.71 12.96 9.62
N SER A 193 14.79 12.00 10.53
CA SER A 193 15.55 10.76 10.32
C SER A 193 15.01 9.95 9.14
N PHE A 194 13.71 9.82 9.02
CA PHE A 194 13.07 9.14 7.89
C PHE A 194 13.40 9.81 6.55
N TYR A 195 13.25 11.14 6.49
CA TYR A 195 13.61 11.92 5.30
C TYR A 195 15.08 11.71 4.89
N ASN A 196 16.01 11.83 5.85
CA ASN A 196 17.45 11.69 5.59
C ASN A 196 17.78 10.27 5.08
N ARG A 197 17.22 9.23 5.70
CA ARG A 197 17.42 7.84 5.26
C ARG A 197 16.90 7.59 3.84
N ILE A 198 15.74 8.14 3.49
CA ILE A 198 15.20 8.05 2.12
C ILE A 198 16.09 8.77 1.12
N TYR A 199 16.52 10.00 1.46
CA TYR A 199 17.43 10.80 0.62
C TYR A 199 18.73 10.05 0.37
N GLU A 200 19.40 9.59 1.42
CA GLU A 200 20.66 8.85 1.33
C GLU A 200 20.52 7.55 0.52
N ALA A 201 19.45 6.79 0.75
CA ALA A 201 19.18 5.56 0.02
C ALA A 201 19.04 5.84 -1.49
N TYR A 202 18.27 6.87 -1.87
CA TYR A 202 18.15 7.24 -3.27
C TYR A 202 19.44 7.83 -3.85
N ALA A 203 20.21 8.62 -3.08
CA ALA A 203 21.49 9.15 -3.52
C ALA A 203 22.52 8.04 -3.85
N ARG A 204 22.46 6.90 -3.15
CA ARG A 204 23.30 5.72 -3.43
C ARG A 204 22.83 4.89 -4.62
N LEU A 205 21.51 4.85 -4.87
CA LEU A 205 20.90 3.97 -5.87
C LEU A 205 20.73 4.62 -7.25
N LEU A 206 20.65 5.94 -7.31
CA LEU A 206 20.32 6.68 -8.52
C LEU A 206 21.59 7.30 -9.14
N CYS A 207 21.60 7.35 -10.47
CA CYS A 207 22.70 7.94 -11.22
C CYS A 207 22.44 9.44 -11.47
N GLY A 208 23.10 10.28 -10.66
CA GLY A 208 23.13 11.73 -10.87
C GLY A 208 22.01 12.52 -10.21
N GLU A 209 22.26 13.83 -10.08
CA GLU A 209 21.43 14.77 -9.33
C GLU A 209 20.01 14.92 -9.89
N THR A 210 19.84 14.85 -11.20
CA THR A 210 18.51 15.00 -11.83
C THR A 210 17.56 13.88 -11.44
N GLN A 211 18.04 12.63 -11.42
CA GLN A 211 17.20 11.49 -11.03
C GLN A 211 16.85 11.57 -9.54
N LEU A 212 17.82 11.95 -8.69
CA LEU A 212 17.59 12.14 -7.27
C LEU A 212 16.58 13.26 -7.02
N LEU A 213 16.72 14.40 -7.69
CA LEU A 213 15.79 15.51 -7.60
C LEU A 213 14.37 15.10 -7.94
N MET A 214 14.15 14.46 -9.10
CA MET A 214 12.84 13.99 -9.53
C MET A 214 12.22 13.01 -8.51
N LYS A 215 13.04 12.11 -7.97
CA LYS A 215 12.58 11.12 -7.00
C LYS A 215 12.19 11.76 -5.67
N MET A 216 12.98 12.71 -5.19
CA MET A 216 12.68 13.46 -3.97
C MET A 216 11.47 14.39 -4.14
N GLN A 217 11.28 15.00 -5.32
CA GLN A 217 10.05 15.74 -5.64
C GLN A 217 8.81 14.85 -5.57
N SER A 218 8.89 13.63 -6.12
CA SER A 218 7.81 12.64 -6.02
C SER A 218 7.52 12.23 -4.58
N PHE A 219 8.56 12.02 -3.75
CA PHE A 219 8.43 11.74 -2.32
C PHE A 219 7.69 12.87 -1.59
N TRP A 220 8.03 14.14 -1.86
CA TRP A 220 7.43 15.30 -1.25
C TRP A 220 5.95 15.54 -1.63
N GLN A 221 5.41 14.83 -2.62
CA GLN A 221 3.97 14.87 -2.91
C GLN A 221 3.14 14.33 -1.73
N PHE A 222 3.69 13.34 -1.01
CA PHE A 222 3.00 12.67 0.10
C PHE A 222 3.52 13.11 1.46
N PHE A 223 4.83 13.37 1.60
CA PHE A 223 5.48 13.65 2.87
C PHE A 223 4.99 14.97 3.45
N LEU A 224 4.62 14.95 4.75
CA LEU A 224 4.07 16.07 5.53
C LEU A 224 2.97 16.81 4.72
N PRO A 225 1.79 16.20 4.54
CA PRO A 225 0.78 16.70 3.60
C PRO A 225 0.31 18.13 3.91
N ASP A 226 0.21 18.47 5.20
CA ASP A 226 -0.27 19.77 5.69
C ASP A 226 0.83 20.82 5.86
N ALA A 227 2.04 20.56 5.36
CA ALA A 227 3.15 21.49 5.43
C ALA A 227 2.93 22.75 4.58
N ASP A 228 3.75 23.78 4.83
CA ASP A 228 3.70 25.05 4.11
C ASP A 228 3.60 24.86 2.59
N ARG A 229 2.47 25.29 2.02
CA ARG A 229 2.16 25.11 0.59
C ARG A 229 3.13 25.85 -0.32
N LYS A 230 3.69 27.00 0.11
CA LYS A 230 4.64 27.77 -0.70
C LYS A 230 5.97 27.02 -0.80
N LEU A 231 6.46 26.50 0.32
CA LEU A 231 7.69 25.71 0.35
C LEU A 231 7.53 24.38 -0.41
N LYS A 232 6.40 23.64 -0.23
CA LYS A 232 6.11 22.44 -1.03
C LYS A 232 6.06 22.73 -2.54
N LYS A 233 5.41 23.82 -2.94
CA LYS A 233 5.36 24.26 -4.34
C LYS A 233 6.75 24.61 -4.88
N LYS A 234 7.63 25.20 -4.04
CA LYS A 234 9.01 25.50 -4.41
C LYS A 234 9.81 24.21 -4.62
N ILE A 235 9.67 23.20 -3.75
CA ILE A 235 10.24 21.87 -3.94
C ILE A 235 9.84 21.27 -5.29
N GLN A 236 8.53 21.30 -5.62
CA GLN A 236 8.02 20.71 -6.86
C GLN A 236 8.51 21.40 -8.14
N LYS A 237 8.94 22.66 -8.06
CA LYS A 237 9.31 23.46 -9.22
C LYS A 237 10.83 23.69 -9.37
N THR A 238 11.60 23.41 -8.34
CA THR A 238 13.06 23.65 -8.39
C THR A 238 13.78 22.65 -9.30
N ASN A 239 14.86 23.12 -9.93
CA ASN A 239 15.80 22.27 -10.64
C ASN A 239 17.13 22.09 -9.86
N SER A 240 17.15 22.46 -8.56
CA SER A 240 18.33 22.42 -7.70
C SER A 240 18.07 21.56 -6.48
N LEU A 241 18.94 20.57 -6.24
CA LEU A 241 18.93 19.77 -5.00
C LEU A 241 19.16 20.62 -3.77
N ALA A 242 20.11 21.57 -3.80
CA ALA A 242 20.38 22.47 -2.69
C ALA A 242 19.15 23.29 -2.27
N MET A 243 18.37 23.76 -3.26
CA MET A 243 17.12 24.47 -2.99
C MET A 243 16.05 23.52 -2.42
N LEU A 244 15.99 22.29 -2.90
CA LEU A 244 15.07 21.28 -2.35
C LEU A 244 15.41 21.00 -0.88
N GLU A 245 16.67 20.76 -0.56
CA GLU A 245 17.13 20.47 0.80
C GLU A 245 16.88 21.65 1.76
N GLU A 246 17.12 22.88 1.30
CA GLU A 246 16.83 24.07 2.09
C GLU A 246 15.33 24.18 2.43
N CYS A 247 14.46 23.97 1.44
CA CYS A 247 13.02 23.96 1.65
C CYS A 247 12.61 22.80 2.58
N ALA A 248 13.19 21.62 2.40
CA ALA A 248 12.93 20.44 3.24
C ALA A 248 13.24 20.69 4.72
N ARG A 249 14.44 21.22 5.01
CA ARG A 249 14.86 21.59 6.37
C ARG A 249 13.87 22.59 7.01
N ARG A 250 13.48 23.63 6.27
CA ARG A 250 12.52 24.63 6.75
C ARG A 250 11.14 24.05 7.03
N ILE A 251 10.66 23.16 6.15
CA ILE A 251 9.37 22.48 6.36
C ILE A 251 9.42 21.63 7.63
N ILE A 252 10.41 20.75 7.77
CA ILE A 252 10.51 19.83 8.91
C ILE A 252 10.66 20.61 10.22
N ALA A 253 11.47 21.68 10.23
CA ALA A 253 11.67 22.52 11.41
C ALA A 253 10.39 23.24 11.83
N GLY A 254 9.62 23.76 10.90
CA GLY A 254 8.40 24.55 11.14
C GLY A 254 7.10 23.75 11.16
N TYR A 255 7.13 22.42 10.95
CA TYR A 255 5.92 21.59 10.90
C TYR A 255 5.32 21.44 12.31
N PRO A 256 4.00 21.70 12.48
CA PRO A 256 3.33 21.49 13.76
C PRO A 256 3.10 19.99 14.01
N PHE A 257 3.96 19.39 14.81
CA PHE A 257 3.82 18.00 15.27
C PHE A 257 2.91 17.95 16.52
N ALA A 258 1.66 18.39 16.35
CA ALA A 258 0.67 18.34 17.42
C ALA A 258 -0.01 16.98 17.53
#